data_d178e5be4ddfbb8aba3b7c7e5338abd9
#
_entry.id   d178e5be4ddfbb8aba3b7c7e5338abd9
#
_cell.length_a   1.000
_cell.length_b   1.000
_cell.length_c   1.000
_cell.angle_alpha   90.00
_cell.angle_beta   90.00
_cell.angle_gamma   90.00
#
_symmetry.space_group_name_H-M   'P 1'
#
loop_
_entity.id
_entity.type
_entity.pdbx_description
1 polymer ?
#
loop_
_entity_poly.entity_id
_entity_poly.type
_entity_poly.pdbx_seq_one_letter_code
_entity_poly.pdbx_strand_id
1 'polypeptide(L)'
;MTAELILTGERTLPGIEHENYWFRRHEAAYLALLPFAIGARVVEAGSGEGYGAQLLRGVAHSVSALELDPNAALHTAQHYRDVSTVRGNLASMPYASGSIGVVACLQTIEHLWDQPQFVAECARVLRPAGTLLMTTPNTLTFPKGNPFHTRELTMDELVELLSPHFTVSRRWGLRHGRRLQRGDIISEQIATPQEKWSAALRRRVAAVRASDFPVGPFRETDLDLVVVAIRKP
;
A
#
# COMPACT_ATOMS: atom_id res chain seq x y z
N MET A 1 0.34 13.47 26.02
CA MET A 1 -0.58 12.34 25.78
C MET A 1 -0.51 12.03 24.30
N THR A 2 0.10 10.92 23.91
CA THR A 2 0.08 10.43 22.53
C THR A 2 -1.35 9.95 22.25
N ALA A 3 -2.06 10.60 21.35
CA ALA A 3 -3.37 10.13 20.93
C ALA A 3 -3.17 8.76 20.25
N GLU A 4 -3.80 7.74 20.78
CA GLU A 4 -3.82 6.42 20.18
C GLU A 4 -4.54 6.51 18.83
N LEU A 5 -3.90 6.05 17.76
CA LEU A 5 -4.49 6.11 16.42
C LEU A 5 -5.67 5.12 16.35
N ILE A 6 -6.85 5.63 16.07
CA ILE A 6 -8.06 4.80 15.98
C ILE A 6 -7.99 3.94 14.71
N LEU A 7 -8.20 2.62 14.87
CA LEU A 7 -8.40 1.70 13.75
C LEU A 7 -9.75 2.00 13.09
N THR A 8 -9.71 2.43 11.84
CA THR A 8 -10.92 2.75 11.06
C THR A 8 -11.39 1.58 10.19
N GLY A 9 -10.61 0.50 10.11
CA GLY A 9 -10.83 -0.61 9.17
C GLY A 9 -10.25 -0.36 7.77
N GLU A 10 -9.69 0.84 7.52
CA GLU A 10 -9.03 1.20 6.25
C GLU A 10 -7.51 1.07 6.33
N ARG A 11 -6.95 1.06 7.52
CA ARG A 11 -5.50 1.00 7.75
C ARG A 11 -5.15 -0.08 8.74
N THR A 12 -3.97 -0.66 8.57
CA THR A 12 -3.43 -1.65 9.50
C THR A 12 -2.33 -1.03 10.36
N LEU A 13 -2.21 -1.52 11.59
CA LEU A 13 -1.14 -1.10 12.51
C LEU A 13 -0.24 -2.30 12.85
N PRO A 14 1.08 -2.10 12.88
CA PRO A 14 1.99 -3.12 13.39
C PRO A 14 1.74 -3.41 14.88
N GLY A 15 1.87 -4.68 15.27
CA GLY A 15 1.72 -5.09 16.67
C GLY A 15 0.29 -5.37 17.14
N ILE A 16 -0.72 -5.12 16.33
CA ILE A 16 -2.12 -5.48 16.61
C ILE A 16 -2.36 -6.93 16.17
N GLU A 17 -2.63 -7.82 17.14
CA GLU A 17 -2.71 -9.27 16.89
C GLU A 17 -3.73 -9.64 15.81
N HIS A 18 -4.93 -9.08 15.86
CA HIS A 18 -6.01 -9.40 14.93
C HIS A 18 -5.81 -8.76 13.53
N GLU A 19 -4.99 -7.72 13.43
CA GLU A 19 -4.62 -7.06 12.18
C GLU A 19 -3.40 -7.73 11.51
N ASN A 20 -2.71 -8.65 12.19
CA ASN A 20 -1.43 -9.18 11.74
C ASN A 20 -1.48 -9.77 10.32
N TYR A 21 -2.57 -10.42 9.90
CA TYR A 21 -2.72 -10.92 8.55
C TYR A 21 -2.65 -9.77 7.52
N TRP A 22 -3.41 -8.69 7.71
CA TRP A 22 -3.47 -7.55 6.80
C TRP A 22 -2.15 -6.79 6.81
N PHE A 23 -1.60 -6.54 7.99
CA PHE A 23 -0.29 -5.92 8.15
C PHE A 23 0.80 -6.69 7.37
N ARG A 24 0.89 -8.02 7.55
CA ARG A 24 1.91 -8.85 6.89
C ARG A 24 1.71 -8.95 5.37
N ARG A 25 0.47 -8.90 4.91
CA ARG A 25 0.16 -8.81 3.48
C ARG A 25 0.69 -7.51 2.88
N HIS A 26 0.44 -6.37 3.52
CA HIS A 26 0.98 -5.08 3.08
C HIS A 26 2.51 -5.03 3.19
N GLU A 27 3.07 -5.47 4.31
CA GLU A 27 4.51 -5.54 4.52
C GLU A 27 5.22 -6.33 3.39
N ALA A 28 4.65 -7.44 2.94
CA ALA A 28 5.21 -8.23 1.85
C ALA A 28 5.29 -7.44 0.53
N ALA A 29 4.28 -6.62 0.24
CA ALA A 29 4.29 -5.74 -0.93
C ALA A 29 5.38 -4.68 -0.83
N TYR A 30 5.53 -4.02 0.34
CA TYR A 30 6.63 -3.08 0.58
C TYR A 30 7.99 -3.76 0.36
N LEU A 31 8.23 -4.89 1.02
CA LEU A 31 9.52 -5.61 0.92
C LEU A 31 9.88 -5.98 -0.53
N ALA A 32 8.89 -6.37 -1.35
CA ALA A 32 9.10 -6.67 -2.76
C ALA A 32 9.44 -5.42 -3.60
N LEU A 33 8.99 -4.23 -3.17
CA LEU A 33 9.16 -2.97 -3.89
C LEU A 33 10.35 -2.14 -3.40
N LEU A 34 10.90 -2.39 -2.19
CA LEU A 34 12.07 -1.69 -1.67
C LEU A 34 13.24 -1.56 -2.66
N PRO A 35 13.61 -2.58 -3.47
CA PRO A 35 14.71 -2.45 -4.42
C PRO A 35 14.58 -1.30 -5.42
N PHE A 36 13.36 -0.89 -5.75
CA PHE A 36 13.08 0.22 -6.67
C PHE A 36 13.18 1.60 -6.02
N ALA A 37 13.30 1.66 -4.69
CA ALA A 37 13.40 2.90 -3.91
C ALA A 37 14.83 3.20 -3.44
N ILE A 38 15.80 2.32 -3.69
CA ILE A 38 17.19 2.46 -3.21
C ILE A 38 17.79 3.79 -3.65
N GLY A 39 18.25 4.60 -2.67
CA GLY A 39 18.91 5.88 -2.89
C GLY A 39 18.02 6.98 -3.47
N ALA A 40 16.72 6.74 -3.66
CA ALA A 40 15.80 7.70 -4.25
C ALA A 40 15.28 8.72 -3.23
N ARG A 41 14.79 9.88 -3.73
CA ARG A 41 13.86 10.74 -2.99
C ARG A 41 12.46 10.18 -3.21
N VAL A 42 11.83 9.72 -2.14
CA VAL A 42 10.55 9.02 -2.18
C VAL A 42 9.44 9.89 -1.59
N VAL A 43 8.28 9.89 -2.22
CA VAL A 43 7.00 10.26 -1.60
C VAL A 43 6.18 9.01 -1.43
N GLU A 44 5.76 8.72 -0.21
CA GLU A 44 4.69 7.75 0.04
C GLU A 44 3.36 8.48 0.04
N ALA A 45 2.52 8.15 -0.94
CA ALA A 45 1.24 8.78 -1.20
C ALA A 45 0.12 7.97 -0.52
N GLY A 46 -0.48 8.54 0.53
CA GLY A 46 -1.41 7.85 1.42
C GLY A 46 -0.66 6.98 2.44
N SER A 47 0.20 7.61 3.26
CA SER A 47 1.10 6.87 4.17
C SER A 47 0.40 6.21 5.36
N GLY A 48 -0.85 6.57 5.63
CA GLY A 48 -1.60 6.01 6.74
C GLY A 48 -0.87 6.20 8.08
N GLU A 49 -0.62 5.09 8.76
CA GLU A 49 0.07 5.04 10.06
C GLU A 49 1.58 5.35 9.97
N GLY A 50 2.19 5.15 8.78
CA GLY A 50 3.58 5.53 8.52
C GLY A 50 4.60 4.40 8.54
N TYR A 51 4.23 3.15 8.89
CA TYR A 51 5.18 2.04 8.88
C TYR A 51 5.78 1.77 7.49
N GLY A 52 5.01 2.00 6.44
CA GLY A 52 5.47 1.86 5.05
C GLY A 52 6.56 2.88 4.73
N ALA A 53 6.33 4.15 5.09
CA ALA A 53 7.33 5.21 4.96
C ALA A 53 8.62 4.86 5.71
N GLN A 54 8.52 4.27 6.90
CA GLN A 54 9.68 3.81 7.67
C GLN A 54 10.42 2.67 6.98
N LEU A 55 9.72 1.70 6.37
CA LEU A 55 10.35 0.64 5.59
C LEU A 55 11.11 1.21 4.37
N LEU A 56 10.47 2.12 3.63
CA LEU A 56 11.07 2.83 2.50
C LEU A 56 12.29 3.65 2.94
N ARG A 57 12.24 4.30 4.12
CA ARG A 57 13.34 5.10 4.65
C ARG A 57 14.61 4.26 4.90
N GLY A 58 14.45 2.98 5.18
CA GLY A 58 15.59 2.06 5.35
C GLY A 58 16.48 1.90 4.11
N VAL A 59 15.99 2.22 2.91
CA VAL A 59 16.73 2.08 1.64
C VAL A 59 16.80 3.37 0.83
N ALA A 60 15.86 4.29 1.02
CA ALA A 60 15.77 5.56 0.28
C ALA A 60 16.75 6.61 0.83
N HIS A 61 17.14 7.57 -0.02
CA HIS A 61 17.87 8.75 0.41
C HIS A 61 17.03 9.60 1.38
N SER A 62 15.76 9.83 1.04
CA SER A 62 14.79 10.53 1.88
C SER A 62 13.38 10.07 1.57
N VAL A 63 12.50 10.11 2.58
CA VAL A 63 11.09 9.78 2.44
C VAL A 63 10.24 10.92 2.98
N SER A 64 9.24 11.30 2.20
CA SER A 64 8.14 12.17 2.63
C SER A 64 6.85 11.35 2.66
N ALA A 65 6.26 11.20 3.84
CA ALA A 65 4.96 10.59 4.05
C ALA A 65 3.87 11.63 3.83
N LEU A 66 3.06 11.48 2.79
CA LEU A 66 1.94 12.37 2.46
C LEU A 66 0.64 11.70 2.90
N GLU A 67 -0.07 12.34 3.83
CA GLU A 67 -1.30 11.81 4.42
C GLU A 67 -2.35 12.91 4.56
N LEU A 68 -3.61 12.58 4.27
CA LEU A 68 -4.73 13.52 4.35
C LEU A 68 -5.29 13.62 5.78
N ASP A 69 -5.43 12.48 6.46
CA ASP A 69 -5.95 12.40 7.82
C ASP A 69 -4.99 13.07 8.82
N PRO A 70 -5.43 14.11 9.55
CA PRO A 70 -4.56 14.81 10.47
C PRO A 70 -4.05 13.95 11.63
N ASN A 71 -4.84 12.95 12.08
CA ASN A 71 -4.44 12.09 13.19
C ASN A 71 -3.37 11.09 12.74
N ALA A 72 -3.52 10.50 11.55
CA ALA A 72 -2.52 9.61 10.98
C ALA A 72 -1.23 10.36 10.66
N ALA A 73 -1.30 11.56 10.06
CA ALA A 73 -0.13 12.38 9.81
C ALA A 73 0.59 12.77 11.12
N LEU A 74 -0.15 13.13 12.16
CA LEU A 74 0.43 13.45 13.47
C LEU A 74 1.10 12.20 14.10
N HIS A 75 0.43 11.04 14.01
CA HIS A 75 0.99 9.78 14.48
C HIS A 75 2.32 9.46 13.79
N THR A 76 2.36 9.52 12.45
CA THR A 76 3.58 9.32 11.66
C THR A 76 4.71 10.25 12.11
N ALA A 77 4.43 11.55 12.24
CA ALA A 77 5.42 12.54 12.67
C ALA A 77 5.98 12.29 14.08
N GLN A 78 5.18 11.70 14.97
CA GLN A 78 5.60 11.40 16.33
C GLN A 78 6.41 10.11 16.46
N HIS A 79 6.05 9.07 15.66
CA HIS A 79 6.62 7.73 15.80
C HIS A 79 7.78 7.47 14.86
N TYR A 80 7.79 8.09 13.66
CA TYR A 80 8.80 7.85 12.61
C TYR A 80 9.59 9.13 12.31
N ARG A 81 10.43 9.54 13.24
CA ARG A 81 11.16 10.84 13.22
C ARG A 81 12.12 11.00 12.04
N ASP A 82 12.55 9.91 11.42
CA ASP A 82 13.43 9.90 10.24
C ASP A 82 12.65 10.07 8.92
N VAL A 83 11.31 10.15 9.02
CA VAL A 83 10.41 10.39 7.90
C VAL A 83 9.87 11.82 7.96
N SER A 84 9.94 12.53 6.85
CA SER A 84 9.32 13.85 6.74
C SER A 84 7.83 13.69 6.51
N THR A 85 6.99 14.11 7.45
CA THR A 85 5.54 13.99 7.32
C THR A 85 4.94 15.28 6.78
N VAL A 86 4.07 15.15 5.79
CA VAL A 86 3.33 16.23 5.15
C VAL A 86 1.84 15.89 5.16
N ARG A 87 1.02 16.77 5.72
CA ARG A 87 -0.43 16.67 5.58
C ARG A 87 -0.85 17.31 4.26
N GLY A 88 -1.53 16.56 3.38
CA GLY A 88 -1.95 17.08 2.08
C GLY A 88 -2.85 16.14 1.30
N ASN A 89 -3.35 16.66 0.17
CA ASN A 89 -4.26 15.96 -0.71
C ASN A 89 -3.46 15.33 -1.88
N LEU A 90 -3.74 14.07 -2.18
CA LEU A 90 -3.10 13.33 -3.28
C LEU A 90 -3.51 13.86 -4.67
N ALA A 91 -4.68 14.48 -4.79
CA ALA A 91 -5.11 15.10 -6.04
C ALA A 91 -4.41 16.47 -6.33
N SER A 92 -3.64 16.99 -5.35
CA SER A 92 -2.84 18.22 -5.48
C SER A 92 -1.66 18.15 -4.50
N MET A 93 -0.63 17.41 -4.87
CA MET A 93 0.51 17.14 -4.00
C MET A 93 1.39 18.38 -3.82
N PRO A 94 1.82 18.72 -2.59
CA PRO A 94 2.61 19.93 -2.30
C PRO A 94 4.09 19.74 -2.64
N TYR A 95 4.38 19.18 -3.82
CA TYR A 95 5.74 19.00 -4.32
C TYR A 95 5.91 19.67 -5.68
N ALA A 96 7.09 20.20 -5.94
CA ALA A 96 7.43 20.78 -7.23
C ALA A 96 7.43 19.72 -8.35
N SER A 97 7.07 20.13 -9.56
CA SER A 97 7.10 19.26 -10.74
C SER A 97 8.52 18.70 -10.95
N GLY A 98 8.64 17.42 -11.21
CA GLY A 98 9.91 16.76 -11.52
C GLY A 98 10.89 16.67 -10.35
N SER A 99 10.46 16.85 -9.09
CA SER A 99 11.35 16.90 -7.92
C SER A 99 11.54 15.55 -7.21
N ILE A 100 10.72 14.53 -7.53
CA ILE A 100 10.64 13.24 -6.84
C ILE A 100 11.21 12.13 -7.74
N GLY A 101 11.98 11.23 -7.15
CA GLY A 101 12.53 10.05 -7.84
C GLY A 101 11.57 8.87 -7.88
N VAL A 102 10.85 8.65 -6.78
CA VAL A 102 9.89 7.56 -6.62
C VAL A 102 8.64 8.04 -5.91
N VAL A 103 7.47 7.71 -6.43
CA VAL A 103 6.20 7.77 -5.70
C VAL A 103 5.79 6.35 -5.36
N ALA A 104 5.57 6.06 -4.08
CA ALA A 104 5.01 4.81 -3.59
C ALA A 104 3.55 5.05 -3.17
N CYS A 105 2.63 4.25 -3.70
CA CYS A 105 1.20 4.31 -3.42
C CYS A 105 0.71 2.88 -3.22
N LEU A 106 0.64 2.44 -1.97
CA LEU A 106 0.31 1.07 -1.63
C LEU A 106 -1.03 1.04 -0.88
N GLN A 107 -2.01 0.31 -1.44
CA GLN A 107 -3.36 0.18 -0.89
C GLN A 107 -4.00 1.56 -0.61
N THR A 108 -4.04 2.41 -1.64
CA THR A 108 -4.51 3.80 -1.50
C THR A 108 -5.39 4.24 -2.66
N ILE A 109 -5.05 3.86 -3.91
CA ILE A 109 -5.75 4.35 -5.10
C ILE A 109 -7.23 3.94 -5.10
N GLU A 110 -7.57 2.80 -4.52
CA GLU A 110 -8.94 2.30 -4.38
C GLU A 110 -9.85 3.22 -3.55
N HIS A 111 -9.28 4.05 -2.69
CA HIS A 111 -10.01 5.02 -1.85
C HIS A 111 -10.24 6.36 -2.55
N LEU A 112 -9.59 6.61 -3.68
CA LEU A 112 -9.62 7.91 -4.34
C LEU A 112 -10.81 8.04 -5.31
N TRP A 113 -11.54 9.15 -5.21
CA TRP A 113 -12.65 9.47 -6.12
C TRP A 113 -12.18 9.81 -7.53
N ASP A 114 -11.05 10.52 -7.66
CA ASP A 114 -10.47 10.93 -8.94
C ASP A 114 -9.11 10.25 -9.14
N GLN A 115 -9.15 8.97 -9.49
CA GLN A 115 -7.94 8.18 -9.78
C GLN A 115 -7.12 8.75 -10.94
N PRO A 116 -7.73 9.24 -12.08
CA PRO A 116 -6.98 9.88 -13.16
C PRO A 116 -6.21 11.12 -12.71
N GLN A 117 -6.82 12.00 -11.90
CA GLN A 117 -6.16 13.19 -11.39
C GLN A 117 -4.97 12.84 -10.48
N PHE A 118 -5.13 11.83 -9.63
CA PHE A 118 -4.03 11.33 -8.81
C PHE A 118 -2.87 10.80 -9.66
N VAL A 119 -3.15 10.03 -10.70
CA VAL A 119 -2.12 9.50 -11.61
C VAL A 119 -1.41 10.64 -12.35
N ALA A 120 -2.12 11.68 -12.78
CA ALA A 120 -1.53 12.88 -13.36
C ALA A 120 -0.63 13.64 -12.38
N GLU A 121 -1.03 13.75 -11.11
CA GLU A 121 -0.21 14.35 -10.04
C GLU A 121 1.06 13.53 -9.76
N CYS A 122 0.96 12.20 -9.71
CA CYS A 122 2.14 11.34 -9.63
C CYS A 122 3.11 11.61 -10.79
N ALA A 123 2.60 11.73 -12.01
CA ALA A 123 3.42 12.04 -13.17
C ALA A 123 4.02 13.45 -13.09
N ARG A 124 3.28 14.43 -12.60
CA ARG A 124 3.77 15.81 -12.44
C ARG A 124 4.95 15.88 -11.46
N VAL A 125 4.82 15.26 -10.29
CA VAL A 125 5.85 15.38 -9.25
C VAL A 125 7.08 14.52 -9.51
N LEU A 126 6.93 13.39 -10.21
CA LEU A 126 8.04 12.53 -10.60
C LEU A 126 8.94 13.23 -11.63
N ARG A 127 10.25 13.08 -11.50
CA ARG A 127 11.20 13.46 -12.55
C ARG A 127 11.02 12.59 -13.81
N PRO A 128 11.48 13.03 -14.99
CA PRO A 128 11.55 12.15 -16.17
C PRO A 128 12.24 10.82 -15.82
N ALA A 129 11.68 9.71 -16.29
CA ALA A 129 12.09 8.35 -15.93
C ALA A 129 12.02 8.03 -14.42
N GLY A 130 11.31 8.83 -13.63
CA GLY A 130 10.97 8.51 -12.24
C GLY A 130 10.00 7.33 -12.15
N THR A 131 9.96 6.69 -11.00
CA THR A 131 9.25 5.43 -10.80
C THR A 131 8.00 5.60 -9.96
N LEU A 132 6.88 5.05 -10.40
CA LEU A 132 5.67 4.85 -9.62
C LEU A 132 5.61 3.38 -9.17
N LEU A 133 5.53 3.17 -7.86
CA LEU A 133 5.29 1.89 -7.21
C LEU A 133 3.85 1.88 -6.72
N MET A 134 3.04 0.93 -7.15
CA MET A 134 1.62 0.92 -6.80
C MET A 134 1.15 -0.48 -6.46
N THR A 135 0.34 -0.58 -5.41
CA THR A 135 -0.45 -1.77 -5.12
C THR A 135 -1.89 -1.40 -4.83
N THR A 136 -2.82 -2.28 -5.18
CA THR A 136 -4.25 -2.13 -4.91
C THR A 136 -4.89 -3.52 -4.89
N PRO A 137 -6.02 -3.74 -4.19
CA PRO A 137 -6.74 -5.01 -4.26
C PRO A 137 -7.10 -5.37 -5.69
N ASN A 138 -7.05 -6.66 -6.00
CA ASN A 138 -7.53 -7.18 -7.28
C ASN A 138 -9.05 -7.35 -7.22
N THR A 139 -9.81 -6.58 -7.99
CA THR A 139 -11.29 -6.64 -7.99
C THR A 139 -11.84 -8.03 -8.35
N LEU A 140 -11.03 -8.90 -8.99
CA LEU A 140 -11.44 -10.26 -9.33
C LEU A 140 -11.46 -11.20 -8.10
N THR A 141 -10.72 -10.89 -7.06
CA THR A 141 -10.52 -11.73 -5.87
C THR A 141 -10.91 -11.06 -4.56
N PHE A 142 -10.98 -9.73 -4.54
CA PHE A 142 -11.34 -8.98 -3.33
C PHE A 142 -12.85 -9.06 -3.08
N PRO A 143 -13.29 -9.26 -1.82
CA PRO A 143 -14.72 -9.30 -1.49
C PRO A 143 -15.39 -7.97 -1.82
N LYS A 144 -16.50 -8.03 -2.56
CA LYS A 144 -17.26 -6.83 -2.93
C LYS A 144 -17.92 -6.18 -1.71
N GLY A 145 -18.07 -4.84 -1.76
CA GLY A 145 -18.86 -4.08 -0.80
C GLY A 145 -18.05 -3.49 0.35
N ASN A 146 -16.75 -3.33 0.20
CA ASN A 146 -15.96 -2.51 1.14
C ASN A 146 -16.45 -1.05 1.05
N PRO A 147 -17.01 -0.46 2.14
CA PRO A 147 -17.60 0.88 2.10
C PRO A 147 -16.56 1.99 1.91
N PHE A 148 -15.28 1.70 2.09
CA PHE A 148 -14.19 2.65 1.95
C PHE A 148 -13.59 2.67 0.53
N HIS A 149 -13.85 1.64 -0.29
CA HIS A 149 -13.35 1.58 -1.65
C HIS A 149 -14.29 2.30 -2.62
N THR A 150 -13.79 3.30 -3.31
CA THR A 150 -14.55 4.00 -4.35
C THR A 150 -14.57 3.20 -5.65
N ARG A 151 -13.43 2.62 -6.03
CA ARG A 151 -13.28 1.79 -7.22
C ARG A 151 -12.07 0.87 -7.10
N GLU A 152 -12.30 -0.43 -7.17
CA GLU A 152 -11.28 -1.44 -7.36
C GLU A 152 -11.07 -1.72 -8.85
N LEU A 153 -9.85 -2.13 -9.20
CA LEU A 153 -9.42 -2.29 -10.60
C LEU A 153 -9.01 -3.73 -10.89
N THR A 154 -9.15 -4.13 -12.15
CA THR A 154 -8.39 -5.24 -12.73
C THR A 154 -6.99 -4.80 -13.11
N MET A 155 -6.08 -5.74 -13.41
CA MET A 155 -4.74 -5.40 -13.89
C MET A 155 -4.78 -4.60 -15.20
N ASP A 156 -5.66 -4.94 -16.13
CA ASP A 156 -5.76 -4.26 -17.41
C ASP A 156 -6.34 -2.84 -17.26
N GLU A 157 -7.36 -2.65 -16.42
CA GLU A 157 -7.87 -1.31 -16.08
C GLU A 157 -6.82 -0.45 -15.39
N LEU A 158 -6.01 -1.02 -14.48
CA LEU A 158 -4.92 -0.29 -13.84
C LEU A 158 -3.86 0.13 -14.87
N VAL A 159 -3.48 -0.76 -15.77
CA VAL A 159 -2.51 -0.45 -16.84
C VAL A 159 -3.07 0.61 -17.78
N GLU A 160 -4.34 0.54 -18.15
CA GLU A 160 -5.01 1.54 -18.98
C GLU A 160 -5.03 2.91 -18.29
N LEU A 161 -5.38 2.96 -16.99
CA LEU A 161 -5.37 4.18 -16.18
C LEU A 161 -3.97 4.83 -16.13
N LEU A 162 -2.92 4.03 -16.03
CA LEU A 162 -1.53 4.52 -15.98
C LEU A 162 -1.00 4.93 -17.36
N SER A 163 -1.54 4.36 -18.44
CA SER A 163 -0.98 4.45 -19.79
C SER A 163 -0.80 5.87 -20.34
N PRO A 164 -1.59 6.91 -20.01
CA PRO A 164 -1.34 8.27 -20.49
C PRO A 164 0.02 8.83 -20.06
N HIS A 165 0.48 8.49 -18.86
CA HIS A 165 1.65 9.10 -18.23
C HIS A 165 2.80 8.14 -17.97
N PHE A 166 2.54 6.83 -17.95
CA PHE A 166 3.50 5.83 -17.52
C PHE A 166 3.65 4.68 -18.52
N THR A 167 4.83 4.06 -18.52
CA THR A 167 5.07 2.75 -19.12
C THR A 167 5.21 1.73 -17.99
N VAL A 168 4.31 0.76 -17.94
CA VAL A 168 4.34 -0.30 -16.92
C VAL A 168 5.48 -1.27 -17.22
N SER A 169 6.48 -1.34 -16.35
CA SER A 169 7.67 -2.19 -16.48
C SER A 169 7.52 -3.53 -15.78
N ARG A 170 6.67 -3.61 -14.75
CA ARG A 170 6.33 -4.86 -14.04
C ARG A 170 4.84 -4.93 -13.79
N ARG A 171 4.26 -6.07 -14.16
CA ARG A 171 2.90 -6.50 -13.80
C ARG A 171 3.06 -7.70 -12.90
N TRP A 172 3.03 -7.46 -11.61
CA TRP A 172 3.15 -8.48 -10.57
C TRP A 172 1.84 -8.60 -9.80
N GLY A 173 1.71 -9.68 -9.05
CA GLY A 173 0.64 -9.88 -8.09
C GLY A 173 1.17 -10.47 -6.80
N LEU A 174 0.49 -10.16 -5.72
CA LEU A 174 0.72 -10.71 -4.40
C LEU A 174 -0.33 -11.81 -4.15
N ARG A 175 0.09 -12.94 -3.63
CA ARG A 175 -0.77 -14.11 -3.42
C ARG A 175 -0.46 -14.83 -2.12
N HIS A 176 -1.35 -15.75 -1.73
CA HIS A 176 -1.03 -16.68 -0.64
C HIS A 176 0.06 -17.67 -1.05
N GLY A 177 1.07 -17.81 -0.20
CA GLY A 177 2.01 -18.91 -0.26
C GLY A 177 1.37 -20.24 0.19
N ARG A 178 2.08 -21.35 -0.08
CA ARG A 178 1.59 -22.71 0.21
C ARG A 178 1.10 -22.93 1.66
N ARG A 179 1.68 -22.19 2.62
CA ARG A 179 1.32 -22.30 4.04
C ARG A 179 -0.08 -21.75 4.29
N LEU A 180 -0.43 -20.60 3.70
CA LEU A 180 -1.74 -19.97 3.86
C LEU A 180 -2.82 -20.66 3.03
N GLN A 181 -2.45 -21.21 1.84
CA GLN A 181 -3.40 -21.96 0.98
C GLN A 181 -3.94 -23.23 1.63
N ARG A 182 -3.18 -23.85 2.57
CA ARG A 182 -3.58 -25.09 3.27
C ARG A 182 -4.49 -24.86 4.46
N GLY A 183 -4.69 -23.62 4.86
CA GLY A 183 -5.55 -23.26 5.99
C GLY A 183 -6.41 -22.08 5.61
N ASP A 184 -7.71 -22.21 5.70
CA ASP A 184 -8.68 -21.17 5.37
C ASP A 184 -8.76 -20.10 6.48
N ILE A 185 -7.58 -19.47 6.75
CA ILE A 185 -7.45 -18.44 7.81
C ILE A 185 -8.34 -17.24 7.49
N ILE A 186 -8.45 -16.88 6.21
CA ILE A 186 -9.11 -15.64 5.79
C ILE A 186 -10.61 -15.79 5.89
N SER A 187 -11.18 -16.85 5.34
CA SER A 187 -12.62 -17.07 5.42
C SER A 187 -13.08 -17.19 6.86
N GLU A 188 -12.28 -17.85 7.72
CA GLU A 188 -12.55 -17.94 9.15
C GLU A 188 -12.40 -16.59 9.86
N GLN A 189 -11.38 -15.79 9.52
CA GLN A 189 -11.14 -14.46 10.08
C GLN A 189 -12.23 -13.46 9.68
N ILE A 190 -12.64 -13.45 8.41
CA ILE A 190 -13.68 -12.54 7.89
C ILE A 190 -15.07 -12.96 8.39
N ALA A 191 -15.36 -14.26 8.44
CA ALA A 191 -16.67 -14.76 8.83
C ALA A 191 -16.93 -14.71 10.34
N THR A 192 -15.88 -14.54 11.16
CA THR A 192 -15.99 -14.62 12.62
C THR A 192 -15.66 -13.26 13.26
N PRO A 193 -16.60 -12.64 14.00
CA PRO A 193 -16.28 -11.45 14.80
C PRO A 193 -15.09 -11.72 15.73
N GLN A 194 -14.18 -10.75 15.86
CA GLN A 194 -12.91 -10.90 16.58
C GLN A 194 -13.08 -11.41 18.01
N GLU A 195 -14.13 -10.97 18.71
CA GLU A 195 -14.44 -11.37 20.07
C GLU A 195 -14.71 -12.87 20.20
N LYS A 196 -15.13 -13.50 19.10
CA LYS A 196 -15.47 -14.92 19.00
C LYS A 196 -14.32 -15.80 18.49
N TRP A 197 -13.15 -15.21 18.23
CA TRP A 197 -12.01 -15.99 17.73
C TRP A 197 -11.55 -17.03 18.75
N SER A 198 -11.43 -18.27 18.28
CA SER A 198 -10.83 -19.34 19.07
C SER A 198 -9.35 -19.06 19.34
N ALA A 199 -8.81 -19.64 20.41
CA ALA A 199 -7.37 -19.57 20.69
C ALA A 199 -6.51 -20.16 19.54
N ALA A 200 -7.07 -21.11 18.77
CA ALA A 200 -6.42 -21.67 17.60
C ALA A 200 -6.35 -20.65 16.45
N LEU A 201 -7.45 -19.94 16.15
CA LEU A 201 -7.48 -18.90 15.13
C LEU A 201 -6.53 -17.76 15.49
N ARG A 202 -6.55 -17.27 16.73
CA ARG A 202 -5.62 -16.22 17.20
C ARG A 202 -4.16 -16.63 16.98
N ARG A 203 -3.74 -17.85 17.38
CA ARG A 203 -2.39 -18.35 17.13
C ARG A 203 -2.04 -18.45 15.64
N ARG A 204 -2.99 -18.84 14.79
CA ARG A 204 -2.79 -18.93 13.34
C ARG A 204 -2.58 -17.54 12.72
N VAL A 205 -3.41 -16.56 13.10
CA VAL A 205 -3.28 -15.17 12.63
C VAL A 205 -1.95 -14.56 13.13
N ALA A 206 -1.63 -14.70 14.41
CA ALA A 206 -0.38 -14.21 14.98
C ALA A 206 0.88 -14.83 14.34
N ALA A 207 0.78 -16.05 13.83
CA ALA A 207 1.89 -16.74 13.16
C ALA A 207 2.10 -16.36 11.69
N VAL A 208 1.23 -15.54 11.09
CA VAL A 208 1.37 -15.07 9.70
C VAL A 208 2.58 -14.16 9.58
N ARG A 209 3.34 -14.32 8.49
CA ARG A 209 4.56 -13.55 8.17
C ARG A 209 4.46 -12.96 6.78
N ALA A 210 5.22 -11.90 6.50
CA ALA A 210 5.32 -11.33 5.15
C ALA A 210 5.77 -12.38 4.11
N SER A 211 6.66 -13.30 4.48
CA SER A 211 7.11 -14.40 3.61
C SER A 211 6.01 -15.39 3.20
N ASP A 212 4.84 -15.34 3.85
CA ASP A 212 3.68 -16.14 3.46
C ASP A 212 2.92 -15.54 2.26
N PHE A 213 3.33 -14.35 1.79
CA PHE A 213 2.73 -13.63 0.66
C PHE A 213 3.77 -13.39 -0.44
N PRO A 214 4.06 -14.39 -1.28
CA PRO A 214 4.98 -14.20 -2.40
C PRO A 214 4.42 -13.20 -3.41
N VAL A 215 5.31 -12.33 -3.91
CA VAL A 215 5.08 -11.40 -5.02
C VAL A 215 5.81 -11.89 -6.26
N GLY A 216 5.17 -11.83 -7.42
CA GLY A 216 5.76 -12.28 -8.69
C GLY A 216 4.84 -12.01 -9.88
N PRO A 217 5.14 -12.54 -11.07
CA PRO A 217 4.34 -12.31 -12.28
C PRO A 217 2.85 -12.50 -12.00
N PHE A 218 2.04 -11.54 -12.48
CA PHE A 218 0.60 -11.45 -12.19
C PHE A 218 -0.18 -12.71 -12.65
N ARG A 219 -1.17 -13.06 -11.87
CA ARG A 219 -2.19 -14.06 -12.16
C ARG A 219 -3.55 -13.49 -11.76
N GLU A 220 -4.60 -13.83 -12.47
CA GLU A 220 -5.97 -13.36 -12.16
C GLU A 220 -6.43 -13.73 -10.74
N THR A 221 -5.88 -14.81 -10.18
CA THR A 221 -6.16 -15.30 -8.83
C THR A 221 -5.36 -14.62 -7.72
N ASP A 222 -4.50 -13.64 -8.06
CA ASP A 222 -3.73 -12.92 -7.05
C ASP A 222 -4.62 -11.99 -6.23
N LEU A 223 -4.24 -11.77 -4.97
CA LEU A 223 -4.99 -10.96 -4.01
C LEU A 223 -4.86 -9.47 -4.30
N ASP A 224 -3.63 -9.03 -4.64
CA ASP A 224 -3.31 -7.66 -4.95
C ASP A 224 -2.61 -7.55 -6.30
N LEU A 225 -2.91 -6.47 -6.99
CA LEU A 225 -2.14 -5.98 -8.12
C LEU A 225 -0.91 -5.27 -7.59
N VAL A 226 0.25 -5.52 -8.20
CA VAL A 226 1.53 -4.88 -7.86
C VAL A 226 2.16 -4.39 -9.16
N VAL A 227 2.35 -3.09 -9.28
CA VAL A 227 2.84 -2.46 -10.50
C VAL A 227 4.06 -1.62 -10.22
N VAL A 228 5.07 -1.76 -11.10
CA VAL A 228 6.18 -0.82 -11.22
C VAL A 228 6.05 -0.14 -12.57
N ALA A 229 5.90 1.19 -12.57
CA ALA A 229 5.71 1.97 -13.78
C ALA A 229 6.72 3.12 -13.85
N ILE A 230 7.18 3.43 -15.05
CA ILE A 230 8.17 4.46 -15.31
C ILE A 230 7.48 5.63 -15.99
N ARG A 231 7.69 6.85 -15.44
CA ARG A 231 7.17 8.08 -16.04
C ARG A 231 7.72 8.23 -17.47
N LYS A 232 6.81 8.48 -18.40
CA LYS A 232 7.16 8.85 -19.79
C LYS A 232 7.89 10.20 -19.81
N PRO A 233 8.69 10.47 -20.84
CA PRO A 233 9.35 11.74 -21.05
C PRO A 233 8.44 12.95 -20.99
#